data_e657697bc299e418020645edac92f000
#
_entry.id   e657697bc299e418020645edac92f000
#
_cell.length_a   1.000
_cell.length_b   1.000
_cell.length_c   1.000
_cell.angle_alpha   90.00
_cell.angle_beta   90.00
_cell.angle_gamma   90.00
#
_symmetry.space_group_name_H-M   'P 1'
#
loop_
_entity.id
_entity.type
_entity.pdbx_description
1 polymer ?
#
loop_
_entity_poly.entity_id
_entity_poly.type
_entity_poly.pdbx_seq_one_letter_code
_entity_poly.pdbx_strand_id
1 'polypeptide(L)'
;MLLASDEVGKSEAKTQEQVFELPISKMPVDYFKYEVAFFKEMQTNCEFAMLEGGGLDKKEDKSGVYYEFNAEDLPLKPCNGKKKKRQIYYEFTQILPGISPIRIVTPQGVGAEIRIYERIKMIKPKILKRKEK
;
A
#
# COMPACT_ATOMS: atom_id res chain seq x y z
N MET A 1 -7.53 26.91 27.65
CA MET A 1 -7.41 26.29 27.30
C MET A 1 -7.49 25.69 26.71
N LEU A 2 -7.63 25.40 26.32
CA LEU A 2 -7.67 24.62 25.76
C LEU A 2 -7.50 23.93 25.35
N LEU A 3 -7.35 23.71 25.17
CA LEU A 3 -7.19 22.81 24.83
C LEU A 3 -7.75 22.11 24.51
N ALA A 4 -8.00 22.22 24.62
CA ALA A 4 -8.74 21.30 24.61
C ALA A 4 -9.00 20.79 23.48
N SER A 5 -9.15 21.23 22.96
CA SER A 5 -9.37 20.77 21.87
C SER A 5 -8.53 19.93 21.38
N ASP A 6 -7.72 20.05 21.79
CA ASP A 6 -6.87 19.23 21.43
C ASP A 6 -7.29 18.00 21.52
N GLU A 7 -7.93 17.81 22.29
CA GLU A 7 -8.38 16.61 22.45
C GLU A 7 -9.22 16.25 21.45
N VAL A 8 -9.75 17.14 20.83
CA VAL A 8 -10.55 16.79 19.79
C VAL A 8 -9.78 15.99 18.85
N GLY A 9 -8.67 16.47 18.55
CA GLY A 9 -7.93 15.78 17.60
C GLY A 9 -7.70 14.40 18.00
N LYS A 10 -7.81 14.11 19.22
CA LYS A 10 -7.50 12.83 19.60
C LYS A 10 -8.49 11.87 19.23
N SER A 11 -9.69 12.21 19.12
CA SER A 11 -10.67 11.23 18.75
C SER A 11 -10.58 10.98 17.27
N GLU A 12 -9.87 11.79 16.53
CA GLU A 12 -9.76 11.57 15.12
C GLU A 12 -8.65 10.62 14.83
N ALA A 13 -8.81 9.86 13.80
CA ALA A 13 -7.75 9.00 13.35
C ALA A 13 -6.56 9.85 12.97
N LYS A 14 -5.46 9.58 13.57
CA LYS A 14 -4.26 10.30 13.23
C LYS A 14 -3.60 9.64 12.04
N THR A 15 -3.00 10.46 11.22
CA THR A 15 -2.34 9.94 10.03
C THR A 15 -0.87 10.29 10.08
N GLN A 16 -0.12 9.64 9.23
CA GLN A 16 1.29 9.90 9.05
C GLN A 16 1.60 9.86 7.57
N GLU A 17 2.66 10.54 7.18
CA GLU A 17 3.08 10.53 5.80
C GLU A 17 4.37 9.74 5.68
N GLN A 18 4.41 8.81 4.74
CA GLN A 18 5.60 8.02 4.47
C GLN A 18 6.08 8.40 3.08
N VAL A 19 7.36 8.72 2.96
CA VAL A 19 7.92 9.23 1.72
C VAL A 19 8.94 8.23 1.21
N PHE A 20 8.80 7.86 -0.05
CA PHE A 20 9.69 6.90 -0.67
C PHE A 20 10.43 7.56 -1.81
N GLU A 21 11.75 7.58 -1.73
CA GLU A 21 12.57 8.09 -2.82
C GLU A 21 13.01 6.91 -3.65
N LEU A 22 12.67 6.93 -4.91
CA LEU A 22 12.95 5.81 -5.78
C LEU A 22 14.37 5.88 -6.29
N PRO A 23 15.01 4.73 -6.52
CA PRO A 23 16.36 4.74 -7.07
C PRO A 23 16.39 5.38 -8.45
N ILE A 24 17.47 6.07 -8.74
CA ILE A 24 17.68 6.64 -10.06
C ILE A 24 18.05 5.51 -11.00
N SER A 25 17.43 5.48 -12.17
CA SER A 25 17.67 4.42 -13.12
C SER A 25 17.83 5.02 -14.51
N LYS A 26 18.72 4.42 -15.30
CA LYS A 26 18.88 4.78 -16.69
C LYS A 26 18.07 3.90 -17.61
N MET A 27 17.31 2.97 -17.03
CA MET A 27 16.51 2.06 -17.82
C MET A 27 15.26 2.76 -18.33
N PRO A 28 14.60 2.22 -19.36
CA PRO A 28 13.35 2.79 -19.83
C PRO A 28 12.31 2.88 -18.74
N VAL A 29 11.36 3.80 -18.93
CA VAL A 29 10.35 4.10 -17.91
C VAL A 29 9.57 2.86 -17.51
N ASP A 30 9.31 1.96 -18.45
CA ASP A 30 8.49 0.79 -18.18
C ASP A 30 9.30 -0.44 -17.75
N TYR A 31 10.59 -0.25 -17.46
CA TYR A 31 11.44 -1.37 -17.06
C TYR A 31 11.11 -1.84 -15.66
N PHE A 32 10.69 -0.92 -14.79
CA PHE A 32 10.35 -1.25 -13.41
C PHE A 32 8.89 -0.97 -13.15
N LYS A 33 8.32 -1.74 -12.23
CA LYS A 33 6.99 -1.46 -11.70
C LYS A 33 7.11 -1.27 -10.21
N TYR A 34 6.32 -0.35 -9.68
CA TYR A 34 6.38 0.02 -8.28
C TYR A 34 5.02 -0.28 -7.67
N GLU A 35 4.99 -1.27 -6.80
CA GLU A 35 3.75 -1.71 -6.18
C GLU A 35 3.74 -1.30 -4.73
N VAL A 36 2.71 -0.59 -4.29
CA VAL A 36 2.59 -0.23 -2.90
C VAL A 36 1.76 -1.30 -2.19
N ALA A 37 2.22 -1.69 -1.02
CA ALA A 37 1.52 -2.64 -0.15
C ALA A 37 1.46 -2.05 1.25
N PHE A 38 0.46 -2.47 2.02
CA PHE A 38 0.21 -1.92 3.34
C PHE A 38 0.12 -3.03 4.36
N PHE A 39 0.52 -2.73 5.60
CA PHE A 39 0.53 -3.74 6.65
C PHE A 39 0.39 -3.07 8.00
N LYS A 40 0.06 -3.86 9.01
CA LYS A 40 0.12 -3.39 10.38
C LYS A 40 0.44 -4.56 11.30
N GLU A 41 0.96 -4.24 12.48
CA GLU A 41 1.27 -5.24 13.47
C GLU A 41 0.05 -5.55 14.29
N MET A 42 -0.22 -6.82 14.51
CA MET A 42 -1.37 -7.25 15.26
C MET A 42 -1.01 -8.47 16.08
N GLN A 43 -1.71 -8.63 17.19
CA GLN A 43 -1.63 -9.87 17.96
C GLN A 43 -2.65 -10.82 17.35
N THR A 44 -2.19 -11.92 16.81
CA THR A 44 -3.09 -12.88 16.19
C THR A 44 -2.48 -14.26 16.21
N ASN A 45 -3.35 -15.26 16.20
CA ASN A 45 -2.91 -16.64 16.08
C ASN A 45 -3.06 -17.15 14.65
N CYS A 46 -3.34 -16.26 13.70
CA CYS A 46 -3.44 -16.63 12.29
C CYS A 46 -2.13 -16.37 11.60
N GLU A 47 -1.55 -17.37 10.99
CA GLU A 47 -0.26 -17.23 10.36
C GLU A 47 -0.31 -16.58 8.99
N PHE A 48 -1.32 -16.92 8.22
CA PHE A 48 -1.39 -16.45 6.85
C PHE A 48 -2.58 -15.55 6.61
N ALA A 49 -3.00 -14.86 7.67
CA ALA A 49 -4.14 -13.97 7.54
C ALA A 49 -3.78 -12.73 6.73
N MET A 50 -4.76 -12.19 6.04
CA MET A 50 -4.63 -10.92 5.36
C MET A 50 -5.81 -10.07 5.75
N LEU A 51 -5.60 -8.76 5.77
CA LEU A 51 -6.66 -7.84 6.10
C LEU A 51 -7.40 -7.48 4.82
N GLU A 52 -8.72 -7.58 4.89
CA GLU A 52 -9.54 -7.25 3.75
C GLU A 52 -9.79 -5.76 3.71
N GLY A 53 -10.18 -5.30 2.57
CA GLY A 53 -10.52 -3.90 2.38
C GLY A 53 -9.30 -3.06 2.08
N GLY A 54 -9.55 -1.78 2.00
CA GLY A 54 -8.50 -0.85 1.70
C GLY A 54 -8.65 -0.26 0.32
N GLY A 55 -8.13 0.91 0.15
CA GLY A 55 -8.14 1.60 -1.13
C GLY A 55 -7.18 2.76 -1.06
N LEU A 56 -6.86 3.30 -2.21
CA LEU A 56 -5.90 4.36 -2.30
C LEU A 56 -6.48 5.49 -3.14
N ASP A 57 -6.49 6.69 -2.57
CA ASP A 57 -6.98 7.87 -3.27
C ASP A 57 -5.81 8.77 -3.63
N LYS A 58 -5.78 9.21 -4.86
CA LYS A 58 -4.76 10.16 -5.32
C LYS A 58 -5.23 11.56 -4.98
N LYS A 59 -4.39 12.31 -4.31
CA LYS A 59 -4.70 13.66 -3.90
C LYS A 59 -3.52 14.58 -4.20
N GLU A 60 -3.73 15.85 -3.99
CA GLU A 60 -2.69 16.82 -4.29
C GLU A 60 -2.71 17.92 -3.24
N ASP A 61 -1.54 18.35 -2.81
CA ASP A 61 -1.43 19.49 -1.93
C ASP A 61 -0.33 20.41 -2.49
N LYS A 62 0.11 21.38 -1.69
CA LYS A 62 1.11 22.34 -2.17
C LYS A 62 2.43 21.67 -2.55
N SER A 63 2.72 20.54 -1.95
CA SER A 63 3.96 19.84 -2.23
C SER A 63 3.83 18.84 -3.37
N GLY A 64 2.67 18.70 -3.96
CA GLY A 64 2.46 17.82 -5.10
C GLY A 64 1.50 16.69 -4.81
N VAL A 65 1.60 15.66 -5.62
CA VAL A 65 0.70 14.52 -5.55
C VAL A 65 1.05 13.63 -4.37
N TYR A 66 0.05 13.13 -3.68
CA TYR A 66 0.23 12.11 -2.67
C TYR A 66 -0.95 11.15 -2.74
N TYR A 67 -0.80 10.01 -2.08
CA TYR A 67 -1.84 8.99 -2.06
C TYR A 67 -2.25 8.74 -0.63
N GLU A 68 -3.54 8.65 -0.38
CA GLU A 68 -4.05 8.40 0.95
C GLU A 68 -4.67 7.02 1.02
N PHE A 69 -4.19 6.21 1.96
CA PHE A 69 -4.69 4.86 2.13
C PHE A 69 -5.86 4.86 3.09
N ASN A 70 -6.98 4.33 2.62
CA ASN A 70 -8.19 4.20 3.42
C ASN A 70 -8.33 2.75 3.82
N ALA A 71 -8.12 2.47 5.09
CA ALA A 71 -8.19 1.13 5.60
C ALA A 71 -9.58 0.86 6.16
N GLU A 72 -10.03 -0.37 5.98
CA GLU A 72 -11.22 -0.82 6.67
C GLU A 72 -10.74 -1.78 7.74
N ASP A 73 -11.09 -1.49 8.98
CA ASP A 73 -10.62 -2.32 10.08
C ASP A 73 -11.62 -3.44 10.33
N LEU A 74 -11.53 -4.46 9.52
CA LEU A 74 -12.35 -5.64 9.73
C LEU A 74 -11.61 -6.59 10.64
N PRO A 75 -12.28 -7.16 11.64
CA PRO A 75 -11.58 -8.05 12.56
C PRO A 75 -11.17 -9.34 11.87
N LEU A 76 -10.03 -9.85 12.27
CA LEU A 76 -9.59 -11.15 11.78
C LEU A 76 -10.36 -12.24 12.48
N LYS A 77 -10.69 -13.28 11.75
CA LYS A 77 -11.30 -14.43 12.37
C LYS A 77 -10.28 -15.13 13.24
N PRO A 78 -10.70 -15.65 14.40
CA PRO A 78 -9.74 -16.34 15.26
C PRO A 78 -9.27 -17.63 14.61
N CYS A 79 -8.03 -17.94 14.88
CA CYS A 79 -7.42 -19.18 14.42
C CYS A 79 -6.94 -19.96 15.63
N ASN A 80 -6.54 -21.20 15.43
CA ASN A 80 -6.02 -22.00 16.51
C ASN A 80 -4.59 -21.62 16.82
N GLY A 81 -4.18 -21.80 18.05
CA GLY A 81 -2.82 -21.57 18.46
C GLY A 81 -2.65 -20.33 19.30
N LYS A 82 -1.43 -20.08 19.69
CA LYS A 82 -1.11 -18.92 20.51
C LYS A 82 -1.07 -17.67 19.69
N LYS A 83 -1.56 -16.59 20.27
CA LYS A 83 -1.45 -15.30 19.65
C LYS A 83 -0.01 -14.82 19.72
N LYS A 84 0.47 -14.27 18.61
CA LYS A 84 1.79 -13.68 18.52
C LYS A 84 1.67 -12.36 17.82
N LYS A 85 2.64 -11.50 18.07
CA LYS A 85 2.73 -10.25 17.37
C LYS A 85 3.20 -10.55 15.94
N ARG A 86 2.38 -10.23 14.97
CA ARG A 86 2.68 -10.53 13.58
C ARG A 86 2.43 -9.31 12.72
N GLN A 87 3.16 -9.21 11.62
CA GLN A 87 2.94 -8.18 10.63
C GLN A 87 1.97 -8.74 9.61
N ILE A 88 0.79 -8.14 9.54
CA ILE A 88 -0.29 -8.63 8.70
C ILE A 88 -0.47 -7.65 7.56
N TYR A 89 -0.45 -8.14 6.33
CA TYR A 89 -0.62 -7.29 5.15
C TYR A 89 -2.08 -7.20 4.77
N TYR A 90 -2.45 -6.07 4.19
CA TYR A 90 -3.74 -5.92 3.56
C TYR A 90 -3.70 -6.62 2.22
N GLU A 91 -4.86 -7.09 1.77
CA GLU A 91 -4.94 -7.72 0.46
C GLU A 91 -4.78 -6.69 -0.65
N PHE A 92 -5.08 -5.44 -0.36
CA PHE A 92 -5.01 -4.38 -1.36
C PHE A 92 -3.57 -4.02 -1.70
N THR A 93 -3.24 -4.01 -2.97
CA THR A 93 -1.99 -3.45 -3.47
C THR A 93 -2.31 -2.68 -4.74
N GLN A 94 -1.41 -1.80 -5.14
CA GLN A 94 -1.63 -1.02 -6.35
C GLN A 94 -0.30 -0.64 -6.97
N ILE A 95 -0.26 -0.67 -8.30
CA ILE A 95 0.92 -0.22 -9.04
C ILE A 95 0.83 1.30 -9.17
N LEU A 96 1.89 1.99 -8.83
CA LEU A 96 1.96 3.45 -8.90
C LEU A 96 2.92 3.89 -9.98
N PRO A 97 2.72 5.09 -10.51
CA PRO A 97 3.71 5.67 -11.43
C PRO A 97 5.05 5.85 -10.75
N GLY A 98 6.12 5.60 -11.46
CA GLY A 98 7.47 5.68 -10.89
C GLY A 98 8.00 7.11 -10.87
N ILE A 99 7.28 8.01 -10.24
CA ILE A 99 7.67 9.40 -10.12
C ILE A 99 8.06 9.64 -8.68
N SER A 100 9.34 9.90 -8.46
CA SER A 100 9.90 10.10 -7.13
C SER A 100 9.78 11.54 -6.69
N PRO A 101 9.49 11.82 -5.43
CA PRO A 101 9.22 10.82 -4.39
C PRO A 101 7.76 10.39 -4.41
N ILE A 102 7.49 9.20 -3.90
CA ILE A 102 6.13 8.72 -3.72
C ILE A 102 5.75 9.04 -2.29
N ARG A 103 4.66 9.79 -2.11
CA ARG A 103 4.20 10.21 -0.80
C ARG A 103 2.91 9.47 -0.48
N ILE A 104 2.90 8.76 0.64
CA ILE A 104 1.76 7.95 1.04
C ILE A 104 1.31 8.37 2.43
N VAL A 105 0.04 8.70 2.57
CA VAL A 105 -0.54 9.05 3.87
C VAL A 105 -1.33 7.84 4.35
N THR A 106 -1.02 7.37 5.55
CA THR A 106 -1.70 6.22 6.13
C THR A 106 -2.16 6.56 7.54
N PRO A 107 -3.15 5.83 8.07
CA PRO A 107 -3.44 5.94 9.49
C PRO A 107 -2.21 5.52 10.29
N GLN A 108 -2.07 6.09 11.49
CA GLN A 108 -0.96 5.70 12.34
C GLN A 108 -1.08 4.23 12.67
N GLY A 109 0.03 3.54 12.69
CA GLY A 109 0.04 2.10 12.91
C GLY A 109 0.00 1.27 11.65
N VAL A 110 -0.30 1.90 10.51
CA VAL A 110 -0.31 1.21 9.23
C VAL A 110 0.96 1.60 8.49
N GLY A 111 1.75 0.61 8.11
CA GLY A 111 2.95 0.84 7.35
C GLY A 111 2.72 0.65 5.87
N ALA A 112 3.57 1.23 5.07
CA ALA A 112 3.53 1.06 3.63
C ALA A 112 4.92 0.67 3.15
N GLU A 113 4.96 -0.08 2.06
CA GLU A 113 6.23 -0.43 1.44
C GLU A 113 6.04 -0.37 -0.06
N ILE A 114 7.12 -0.06 -0.75
CA ILE A 114 7.13 -0.05 -2.21
C ILE A 114 7.95 -1.24 -2.67
N ARG A 115 7.31 -2.12 -3.42
CA ARG A 115 7.98 -3.28 -3.99
C ARG A 115 8.33 -2.95 -5.42
N ILE A 116 9.59 -3.16 -5.78
CA ILE A 116 10.07 -2.81 -7.10
C ILE A 116 10.26 -4.08 -7.88
N TYR A 117 9.56 -4.16 -9.02
CA TYR A 117 9.66 -5.33 -9.88
C TYR A 117 10.41 -4.94 -11.14
N GLU A 118 11.35 -5.76 -11.51
CA GLU A 118 12.19 -5.51 -12.67
C GLU A 118 11.76 -6.44 -13.80
N ARG A 119 11.66 -5.91 -15.01
CA ARG A 119 11.34 -6.74 -16.15
C ARG A 119 12.54 -7.62 -16.48
N ILE A 120 12.38 -8.91 -16.31
CA ILE A 120 13.48 -9.82 -16.59
C ILE A 120 13.40 -10.41 -17.98
N LYS A 121 12.23 -10.39 -18.60
CA LYS A 121 12.06 -11.01 -19.91
C LYS A 121 10.73 -10.55 -20.51
N MET A 122 10.70 -10.53 -21.83
CA MET A 122 9.47 -10.29 -22.56
C MET A 122 9.21 -11.49 -23.45
N ILE A 123 7.95 -11.84 -23.57
CA ILE A 123 7.52 -12.90 -24.46
C ILE A 123 6.59 -12.28 -25.49
N LYS A 124 6.92 -12.48 -26.74
CA LYS A 124 6.08 -11.96 -27.79
C LYS A 124 5.15 -13.08 -28.29
N PRO A 125 3.96 -12.72 -28.73
CA PRO A 125 3.01 -13.76 -29.10
C PRO A 125 3.33 -14.34 -30.47
N LYS A 126 2.87 -15.56 -30.66
CA LYS A 126 2.79 -16.13 -31.96
C LYS A 126 1.41 -15.75 -32.49
N ILE A 127 1.37 -15.13 -33.65
CA ILE A 127 0.11 -14.61 -34.16
C ILE A 127 -0.52 -15.65 -35.06
N LEU A 128 -1.74 -16.06 -34.72
CA LEU A 128 -2.48 -17.00 -35.50
C LEU A 128 -3.69 -16.30 -36.09
N LYS A 129 -3.93 -16.54 -37.37
CA LYS A 129 -5.12 -15.99 -37.98
C LYS A 129 -6.33 -16.78 -37.52
N ARG A 130 -7.37 -16.07 -37.15
CA ARG A 130 -8.60 -16.73 -36.77
C ARG A 130 -9.39 -17.04 -38.05
N LYS A 131 -9.91 -18.24 -38.12
CA LYS A 131 -10.78 -18.58 -39.23
C LYS A 131 -12.16 -18.03 -38.94
N GLU A 132 -12.75 -17.45 -39.96
CA GLU A 132 -14.10 -16.97 -39.84
C GLU A 132 -15.01 -17.86 -40.64
N LYS A 133 -16.22 -17.94 -40.21
CA LYS A 133 -17.19 -18.72 -40.95
C LYS A 133 -18.03 -17.84 -41.80
#